data_936eafcb4a0c26b66e3698edaf4a56bd
#
_entry.id   936eafcb4a0c26b66e3698edaf4a56bd
#
_cell.length_a   1.000
_cell.length_b   1.000
_cell.length_c   1.000
_cell.angle_alpha   90.00
_cell.angle_beta   90.00
_cell.angle_gamma   90.00
#
_symmetry.space_group_name_H-M   'P 1'
#
loop_
_entity.id
_entity.type
_entity.pdbx_description
1 polymer ?
#
loop_
_entity_poly.entity_id
_entity_poly.type
_entity_poly.pdbx_seq_one_letter_code
_entity_poly.pdbx_strand_id
1 'polypeptide(L)'
;MNARERFAAVMHYEPRDRSPIMDFGFWDETLPIWQEQGYPAGADPDLFFGMDPQWITCGCILGLYPAFPELLLKDSGETEIVQQSDGVIVERGKFLGSIPRHLRHTLTDRASWDAYYKPRLRADDPLRLASGPAWEMQLAEWLRPDREYPLFIEAGSLYGVARNWFGLEGISQIMYDDRDLFEEVVATLADVIVSVLEHTLSAGVRPEAASMWEDMCYSGGPLMSPKIFKEVLVPHYQRITGTLNRYGVDIIFLDCDGKIDALAPLWLDAGVNTMFPIEVGKWKADPLEFRRRYGKEMRLIGGVDKHVLMKTPTEIAAEVERLAPLVEEGGYIPLPDHRVPPDVPLANYIFYLEEAKRVWGEGLGNIKPTGRPHHGEHGAANGGV
;
A
#
# COMPACT_ATOMS: atom_id res chain seq x y z
N MET A 1 -10.22 0.40 -23.45
CA MET A 1 -9.75 -0.58 -22.42
C MET A 1 -10.52 -0.37 -21.14
N ASN A 2 -10.85 -1.44 -20.40
CA ASN A 2 -11.33 -1.30 -19.03
C ASN A 2 -10.15 -1.01 -18.05
N ALA A 3 -10.41 -0.78 -16.77
CA ALA A 3 -9.35 -0.42 -15.81
C ALA A 3 -8.32 -1.54 -15.60
N ARG A 4 -8.77 -2.81 -15.59
CA ARG A 4 -7.90 -3.98 -15.49
C ARG A 4 -6.92 -4.07 -16.66
N GLU A 5 -7.45 -4.00 -17.88
CA GLU A 5 -6.63 -4.07 -19.11
C GLU A 5 -5.64 -2.90 -19.17
N ARG A 6 -6.09 -1.70 -18.80
CA ARG A 6 -5.24 -0.49 -18.80
C ARG A 6 -4.11 -0.59 -17.78
N PHE A 7 -4.41 -1.03 -16.55
CA PHE A 7 -3.40 -1.28 -15.54
C PHE A 7 -2.33 -2.26 -16.04
N ALA A 8 -2.77 -3.42 -16.55
CA ALA A 8 -1.85 -4.46 -17.06
C ALA A 8 -1.00 -3.92 -18.22
N ALA A 9 -1.61 -3.22 -19.19
CA ALA A 9 -0.89 -2.65 -20.32
C ALA A 9 0.15 -1.61 -19.91
N VAL A 10 -0.19 -0.72 -18.96
CA VAL A 10 0.77 0.25 -18.43
C VAL A 10 1.94 -0.44 -17.76
N MET A 11 1.66 -1.40 -16.87
CA MET A 11 2.71 -2.04 -16.08
C MET A 11 3.60 -2.98 -16.89
N HIS A 12 3.11 -3.49 -18.03
CA HIS A 12 3.90 -4.30 -18.98
C HIS A 12 4.47 -3.51 -20.18
N TYR A 13 4.37 -2.16 -20.14
CA TYR A 13 4.87 -1.29 -21.23
C TYR A 13 4.20 -1.56 -22.59
N GLU A 14 2.96 -2.01 -22.57
CA GLU A 14 2.18 -2.36 -23.76
C GLU A 14 1.40 -1.15 -24.29
N PRO A 15 0.95 -1.21 -25.58
CA PRO A 15 0.05 -0.20 -26.15
C PRO A 15 -1.23 -0.07 -25.31
N ARG A 16 -1.68 1.14 -25.08
CA ARG A 16 -2.84 1.46 -24.25
C ARG A 16 -3.57 2.69 -24.75
N ASP A 17 -4.80 2.85 -24.30
CA ASP A 17 -5.62 4.00 -24.67
C ASP A 17 -5.20 5.28 -23.91
N ARG A 18 -4.75 5.19 -22.66
CA ARG A 18 -4.31 6.29 -21.81
C ARG A 18 -3.66 5.77 -20.51
N SER A 19 -3.15 6.68 -19.67
CA SER A 19 -2.79 6.32 -18.29
C SER A 19 -4.03 6.13 -17.41
N PRO A 20 -4.00 5.25 -16.40
CA PRO A 20 -4.97 5.30 -15.31
C PRO A 20 -4.98 6.68 -14.64
N ILE A 21 -6.17 7.17 -14.30
CA ILE A 21 -6.35 8.34 -13.45
C ILE A 21 -6.89 7.85 -12.12
N MET A 22 -6.05 7.86 -11.12
CA MET A 22 -6.34 7.37 -9.78
C MET A 22 -5.56 8.17 -8.75
N ASP A 23 -5.83 7.92 -7.49
CA ASP A 23 -5.28 8.65 -6.37
C ASP A 23 -4.86 7.70 -5.25
N PHE A 24 -4.02 8.18 -4.33
CA PHE A 24 -3.68 7.48 -3.09
C PHE A 24 -4.74 7.71 -1.98
N GLY A 25 -5.72 8.56 -2.26
CA GLY A 25 -6.78 8.96 -1.34
C GLY A 25 -6.52 10.31 -0.68
N PHE A 26 -7.33 10.61 0.31
CA PHE A 26 -7.40 11.91 0.97
C PHE A 26 -7.16 11.73 2.47
N TRP A 27 -6.59 12.76 3.13
CA TRP A 27 -6.65 12.81 4.57
C TRP A 27 -8.08 13.03 5.05
N ASP A 28 -8.43 12.54 6.23
CA ASP A 28 -9.79 12.59 6.75
C ASP A 28 -10.36 14.02 6.83
N GLU A 29 -9.48 15.01 7.01
CA GLU A 29 -9.82 16.43 7.08
C GLU A 29 -10.06 17.05 5.68
N THR A 30 -9.58 16.44 4.62
CA THR A 30 -9.60 17.04 3.28
C THR A 30 -11.01 17.17 2.72
N LEU A 31 -11.79 16.09 2.73
CA LEU A 31 -13.14 16.11 2.18
C LEU A 31 -14.09 17.05 2.93
N PRO A 32 -14.09 17.10 4.29
CA PRO A 32 -14.85 18.12 5.02
C PRO A 32 -14.52 19.57 4.64
N ILE A 33 -13.23 19.90 4.47
CA ILE A 33 -12.81 21.23 4.02
C ILE A 33 -13.26 21.51 2.59
N TRP A 34 -13.18 20.52 1.71
CA TRP A 34 -13.68 20.66 0.34
C TRP A 34 -15.20 20.81 0.25
N GLN A 35 -15.97 20.27 1.21
CA GLN A 35 -17.41 20.51 1.29
C GLN A 35 -17.73 22.00 1.48
N GLU A 36 -16.92 22.73 2.24
CA GLU A 36 -17.03 24.18 2.37
C GLU A 36 -16.68 24.92 1.05
N GLN A 37 -15.94 24.27 0.16
CA GLN A 37 -15.55 24.78 -1.16
C GLN A 37 -16.46 24.30 -2.30
N GLY A 38 -17.54 23.56 -1.99
CA GLY A 38 -18.53 23.12 -2.96
C GLY A 38 -18.48 21.64 -3.35
N TYR A 39 -17.63 20.83 -2.72
CA TYR A 39 -17.68 19.38 -2.87
C TYR A 39 -18.97 18.83 -2.23
N PRO A 40 -19.77 17.99 -2.94
CA PRO A 40 -21.06 17.54 -2.42
C PRO A 40 -20.89 16.64 -1.19
N ALA A 41 -21.65 16.92 -0.13
CA ALA A 41 -21.64 16.10 1.07
C ALA A 41 -22.06 14.64 0.75
N GLY A 42 -21.25 13.68 1.19
CA GLY A 42 -21.49 12.25 0.98
C GLY A 42 -21.28 11.76 -0.45
N ALA A 43 -20.75 12.59 -1.36
CA ALA A 43 -20.34 12.12 -2.67
C ALA A 43 -19.13 11.19 -2.56
N ASP A 44 -19.11 10.15 -3.39
CA ASP A 44 -17.95 9.31 -3.57
C ASP A 44 -16.89 10.07 -4.39
N PRO A 45 -15.64 10.20 -3.88
CA PRO A 45 -14.61 10.96 -4.58
C PRO A 45 -14.26 10.39 -5.96
N ASP A 46 -14.12 9.06 -6.08
CA ASP A 46 -13.74 8.44 -7.35
C ASP A 46 -14.80 8.71 -8.42
N LEU A 47 -16.07 8.61 -8.05
CA LEU A 47 -17.18 8.92 -8.94
C LEU A 47 -17.27 10.41 -9.26
N PHE A 48 -17.12 11.28 -8.26
CA PHE A 48 -17.22 12.73 -8.44
C PHE A 48 -16.13 13.26 -9.37
N PHE A 49 -14.89 12.80 -9.18
CA PHE A 49 -13.75 13.22 -10.00
C PHE A 49 -13.62 12.43 -11.29
N GLY A 50 -14.40 11.36 -11.49
CA GLY A 50 -14.35 10.49 -12.66
C GLY A 50 -13.03 9.76 -12.77
N MET A 51 -12.58 9.17 -11.66
CA MET A 51 -11.38 8.33 -11.59
C MET A 51 -11.63 6.93 -12.13
N ASP A 52 -10.56 6.24 -12.51
CA ASP A 52 -10.63 4.83 -12.84
C ASP A 52 -10.91 4.01 -11.57
N PRO A 53 -11.64 2.90 -11.69
CA PRO A 53 -11.77 1.95 -10.59
C PRO A 53 -10.41 1.55 -10.04
N GLN A 54 -10.26 1.64 -8.73
CA GLN A 54 -9.07 1.18 -8.05
C GLN A 54 -8.98 -0.36 -8.05
N TRP A 55 -7.83 -0.91 -7.65
CA TRP A 55 -7.68 -2.35 -7.47
C TRP A 55 -8.50 -2.86 -6.28
N ILE A 56 -8.94 -4.10 -6.40
CA ILE A 56 -9.53 -4.84 -5.28
C ILE A 56 -8.51 -5.84 -4.76
N THR A 57 -8.40 -5.95 -3.44
CA THR A 57 -7.47 -6.89 -2.82
C THR A 57 -8.10 -8.26 -2.65
N CYS A 58 -7.35 -9.32 -2.92
CA CYS A 58 -7.70 -10.70 -2.66
C CYS A 58 -6.67 -11.38 -1.74
N GLY A 59 -7.07 -12.47 -1.11
CA GLY A 59 -6.20 -13.27 -0.24
C GLY A 59 -6.92 -13.76 1.01
N CYS A 60 -6.15 -14.26 1.95
CA CYS A 60 -6.60 -14.75 3.26
C CYS A 60 -5.94 -13.95 4.38
N ILE A 61 -6.08 -14.40 5.63
CA ILE A 61 -5.58 -13.68 6.80
C ILE A 61 -4.06 -13.76 6.89
N LEU A 62 -3.37 -12.66 6.69
CA LEU A 62 -1.90 -12.54 6.84
C LEU A 62 -1.48 -12.15 8.26
N GLY A 63 -2.29 -11.37 8.96
CA GLY A 63 -2.02 -10.88 10.31
C GLY A 63 -2.15 -11.95 11.40
N LEU A 64 -2.20 -11.52 12.64
CA LEU A 64 -2.39 -12.37 13.81
C LEU A 64 -3.76 -13.08 13.77
N TYR A 65 -3.76 -14.40 13.97
CA TYR A 65 -4.99 -15.17 14.06
C TYR A 65 -4.98 -16.20 15.20
N PRO A 66 -5.95 -16.18 16.13
CA PRO A 66 -6.91 -15.08 16.30
C PRO A 66 -6.23 -13.77 16.68
N ALA A 67 -6.79 -12.66 16.26
CA ALA A 67 -6.31 -11.34 16.65
C ALA A 67 -6.45 -11.13 18.18
N PHE A 68 -5.75 -10.15 18.73
CA PHE A 68 -6.02 -9.73 20.10
C PHE A 68 -7.42 -9.11 20.19
N PRO A 69 -8.12 -9.27 21.32
CA PRO A 69 -9.40 -8.58 21.53
C PRO A 69 -9.16 -7.07 21.56
N GLU A 70 -9.97 -6.33 20.84
CA GLU A 70 -10.00 -4.88 20.98
C GLU A 70 -10.68 -4.50 22.29
N LEU A 71 -10.00 -3.71 23.13
CA LEU A 71 -10.47 -3.36 24.46
C LEU A 71 -10.38 -1.85 24.69
N LEU A 72 -11.50 -1.23 25.01
CA LEU A 72 -11.49 0.14 25.53
C LEU A 72 -10.98 0.11 26.98
N LEU A 73 -9.79 0.64 27.19
CA LEU A 73 -9.13 0.68 28.50
C LEU A 73 -9.46 1.96 29.28
N LYS A 74 -9.61 3.07 28.57
CA LYS A 74 -9.97 4.36 29.18
C LYS A 74 -10.68 5.24 28.15
N ASP A 75 -11.75 5.87 28.58
CA ASP A 75 -12.45 6.94 27.85
C ASP A 75 -12.13 8.28 28.52
N SER A 76 -11.59 9.24 27.76
CA SER A 76 -11.22 10.57 28.24
C SER A 76 -12.03 11.68 27.57
N GLY A 77 -13.19 11.36 26.96
CA GLY A 77 -14.06 12.29 26.26
C GLY A 77 -13.68 12.44 24.79
N GLU A 78 -12.71 13.28 24.45
CA GLU A 78 -12.25 13.50 23.08
C GLU A 78 -11.27 12.43 22.60
N THR A 79 -10.55 11.79 23.53
CA THR A 79 -9.61 10.69 23.26
C THR A 79 -10.00 9.42 23.99
N GLU A 80 -9.51 8.29 23.50
CA GLU A 80 -9.65 6.99 24.16
C GLU A 80 -8.32 6.22 24.14
N ILE A 81 -8.10 5.41 25.20
CA ILE A 81 -7.00 4.46 25.25
C ILE A 81 -7.57 3.08 24.95
N VAL A 82 -7.07 2.44 23.90
CA VAL A 82 -7.54 1.13 23.45
C VAL A 82 -6.38 0.15 23.28
N GLN A 83 -6.63 -1.12 23.54
CA GLN A 83 -5.82 -2.20 23.00
C GLN A 83 -6.34 -2.50 21.60
N GLN A 84 -5.47 -2.47 20.62
CA GLN A 84 -5.79 -2.80 19.23
C GLN A 84 -5.73 -4.31 18.98
N SER A 85 -6.24 -4.74 17.83
CA SER A 85 -6.25 -6.14 17.38
C SER A 85 -4.87 -6.78 17.19
N ASP A 86 -3.82 -5.97 17.14
CA ASP A 86 -2.43 -6.39 17.11
C ASP A 86 -1.76 -6.47 18.50
N GLY A 87 -2.51 -6.11 19.57
CA GLY A 87 -2.04 -6.14 20.95
C GLY A 87 -1.32 -4.86 21.40
N VAL A 88 -1.18 -3.86 20.51
CA VAL A 88 -0.60 -2.56 20.87
C VAL A 88 -1.63 -1.71 21.62
N ILE A 89 -1.20 -1.02 22.65
CA ILE A 89 -2.04 -0.08 23.39
C ILE A 89 -1.75 1.33 22.90
N VAL A 90 -2.79 2.00 22.42
CA VAL A 90 -2.70 3.32 21.83
C VAL A 90 -3.67 4.30 22.46
N GLU A 91 -3.35 5.59 22.39
CA GLU A 91 -4.27 6.69 22.59
C GLU A 91 -4.65 7.28 21.22
N ARG A 92 -5.94 7.36 20.93
CA ARG A 92 -6.45 7.90 19.67
C ARG A 92 -7.59 8.88 19.88
N GLY A 93 -7.77 9.81 18.95
CA GLY A 93 -8.93 10.67 18.87
C GLY A 93 -10.18 9.87 18.47
N LYS A 94 -11.35 10.25 19.00
CA LYS A 94 -12.61 9.58 18.67
C LYS A 94 -13.24 10.05 17.36
N PHE A 95 -12.89 11.24 16.90
CA PHE A 95 -13.60 11.93 15.83
C PHE A 95 -12.73 12.28 14.61
N LEU A 96 -11.40 12.20 14.76
CA LEU A 96 -10.47 12.48 13.68
C LEU A 96 -9.46 11.35 13.58
N GLY A 97 -9.22 10.87 12.37
CA GLY A 97 -8.31 9.78 12.05
C GLY A 97 -6.83 10.16 12.14
N SER A 98 -6.44 10.91 13.19
CA SER A 98 -5.02 11.17 13.43
C SER A 98 -4.28 9.88 13.77
N ILE A 99 -3.00 9.84 13.45
CA ILE A 99 -2.11 8.73 13.81
C ILE A 99 -2.17 8.53 15.33
N PRO A 100 -2.52 7.30 15.81
CA PRO A 100 -2.64 7.06 17.23
C PRO A 100 -1.27 7.13 17.92
N ARG A 101 -1.23 7.66 19.13
CA ARG A 101 -0.04 7.65 19.94
C ARG A 101 0.16 6.28 20.59
N HIS A 102 1.20 5.58 20.24
CA HIS A 102 1.55 4.30 20.86
C HIS A 102 1.98 4.52 22.32
N LEU A 103 1.34 3.81 23.24
CA LEU A 103 1.61 3.89 24.66
C LEU A 103 2.38 2.68 25.18
N ARG A 104 2.08 1.49 24.68
CA ARG A 104 2.73 0.25 25.10
C ARG A 104 2.62 -0.81 24.02
N HIS A 105 3.72 -1.48 23.76
CA HIS A 105 3.80 -2.66 22.91
C HIS A 105 3.74 -3.94 23.76
N THR A 106 2.96 -4.92 23.31
CA THR A 106 2.86 -6.23 23.98
C THR A 106 4.03 -7.14 23.57
N LEU A 107 4.57 -6.94 22.37
CA LEU A 107 5.77 -7.64 21.91
C LEU A 107 7.00 -6.84 22.32
N THR A 108 7.81 -7.40 23.24
CA THR A 108 8.99 -6.72 23.77
C THR A 108 10.26 -7.59 23.77
N ASP A 109 10.08 -8.91 23.77
CA ASP A 109 11.15 -9.87 23.93
C ASP A 109 10.75 -11.28 23.47
N ARG A 110 11.69 -12.24 23.58
CA ARG A 110 11.48 -13.66 23.30
C ARG A 110 10.30 -14.26 24.07
N ALA A 111 10.13 -13.92 25.33
CA ALA A 111 9.07 -14.49 26.15
C ALA A 111 7.68 -14.04 25.69
N SER A 112 7.53 -12.76 25.37
CA SER A 112 6.29 -12.19 24.82
C SER A 112 6.01 -12.69 23.40
N TRP A 113 7.03 -12.93 22.59
CA TRP A 113 6.91 -13.56 21.28
C TRP A 113 6.34 -14.98 21.40
N ASP A 114 6.98 -15.82 22.19
CA ASP A 114 6.58 -17.22 22.35
C ASP A 114 5.19 -17.38 22.99
N ALA A 115 4.84 -16.48 23.92
CA ALA A 115 3.57 -16.54 24.63
C ALA A 115 2.39 -15.98 23.81
N TYR A 116 2.59 -14.89 23.07
CA TYR A 116 1.46 -14.11 22.54
C TYR A 116 1.43 -14.01 21.03
N TYR A 117 2.54 -13.92 20.31
CA TYR A 117 2.56 -13.65 18.86
C TYR A 117 2.76 -14.90 18.03
N LYS A 118 3.78 -15.67 18.31
CA LYS A 118 4.11 -16.90 17.56
C LYS A 118 2.93 -17.88 17.46
N PRO A 119 2.15 -18.15 18.53
CA PRO A 119 0.99 -19.04 18.44
C PRO A 119 -0.13 -18.54 17.51
N ARG A 120 -0.14 -17.21 17.23
CA ARG A 120 -1.11 -16.55 16.34
C ARG A 120 -0.64 -16.45 14.89
N LEU A 121 0.57 -16.93 14.58
CA LEU A 121 1.20 -16.86 13.25
C LEU A 121 1.47 -18.26 12.67
N ARG A 122 0.59 -19.20 12.95
CA ARG A 122 0.69 -20.54 12.38
C ARG A 122 0.31 -20.51 10.91
N ALA A 123 1.26 -20.86 10.04
CA ALA A 123 1.05 -20.90 8.59
C ALA A 123 0.08 -22.01 8.15
N ASP A 124 -0.02 -23.09 8.94
CA ASP A 124 -0.86 -24.26 8.70
C ASP A 124 -2.24 -24.18 9.35
N ASP A 125 -2.62 -23.04 9.95
CA ASP A 125 -3.92 -22.90 10.62
C ASP A 125 -5.07 -22.90 9.58
N PRO A 126 -5.96 -23.91 9.61
CA PRO A 126 -7.04 -24.04 8.63
C PRO A 126 -8.06 -22.89 8.67
N LEU A 127 -8.14 -22.17 9.80
CA LEU A 127 -9.04 -21.02 9.92
C LEU A 127 -8.42 -19.75 9.32
N ARG A 128 -7.10 -19.71 9.19
CA ARG A 128 -6.37 -18.68 8.44
C ARG A 128 -6.59 -18.83 6.95
N LEU A 129 -6.52 -20.07 6.47
CA LEU A 129 -6.71 -20.45 5.09
C LEU A 129 -8.23 -20.62 4.86
N ALA A 130 -8.87 -19.55 4.45
CA ALA A 130 -10.31 -19.47 4.29
C ALA A 130 -10.89 -20.65 3.50
N SER A 131 -12.06 -21.13 3.92
CA SER A 131 -12.78 -22.25 3.29
C SER A 131 -14.29 -22.09 3.50
N GLY A 132 -15.09 -22.94 2.81
CA GLY A 132 -16.54 -22.94 2.92
C GLY A 132 -17.24 -21.83 2.12
N PRO A 133 -18.58 -21.64 2.32
CA PRO A 133 -19.42 -20.84 1.42
C PRO A 133 -18.97 -19.39 1.23
N ALA A 134 -18.46 -18.73 2.27
CA ALA A 134 -18.01 -17.35 2.19
C ALA A 134 -16.75 -17.24 1.30
N TRP A 135 -15.80 -18.16 1.46
CA TRP A 135 -14.64 -18.27 0.61
C TRP A 135 -15.04 -18.57 -0.84
N GLU A 136 -15.93 -19.51 -1.05
CA GLU A 136 -16.41 -19.88 -2.40
C GLU A 136 -17.07 -18.70 -3.11
N MET A 137 -17.83 -17.86 -2.40
CA MET A 137 -18.41 -16.63 -2.93
C MET A 137 -17.33 -15.63 -3.35
N GLN A 138 -16.34 -15.39 -2.49
CA GLN A 138 -15.23 -14.49 -2.82
C GLN A 138 -14.40 -15.01 -3.99
N LEU A 139 -14.09 -16.30 -3.96
CA LEU A 139 -13.34 -16.96 -5.02
C LEU A 139 -14.07 -16.87 -6.37
N ALA A 140 -15.38 -17.08 -6.41
CA ALA A 140 -16.19 -16.95 -7.61
C ALA A 140 -16.12 -15.53 -8.19
N GLU A 141 -16.10 -14.50 -7.35
CA GLU A 141 -15.93 -13.10 -7.80
C GLU A 141 -14.53 -12.87 -8.36
N TRP A 142 -13.46 -13.33 -7.69
CA TRP A 142 -12.09 -13.16 -8.15
C TRP A 142 -11.79 -13.92 -9.44
N LEU A 143 -12.47 -15.03 -9.68
CA LEU A 143 -12.31 -15.86 -10.88
C LEU A 143 -13.13 -15.36 -12.09
N ARG A 144 -13.95 -14.33 -11.94
CA ARG A 144 -14.76 -13.80 -13.04
C ARG A 144 -13.88 -13.35 -14.22
N PRO A 145 -14.09 -13.88 -15.41
CA PRO A 145 -13.32 -13.51 -16.61
C PRO A 145 -13.64 -12.08 -17.09
N ASP A 146 -14.87 -11.61 -16.83
CA ASP A 146 -15.41 -10.30 -17.22
C ASP A 146 -15.16 -9.19 -16.19
N ARG A 147 -14.28 -9.40 -15.25
CA ARG A 147 -13.87 -8.44 -14.22
C ARG A 147 -13.21 -7.22 -14.89
N GLU A 148 -13.67 -6.01 -14.56
CA GLU A 148 -13.22 -4.77 -15.18
C GLU A 148 -12.19 -4.00 -14.34
N TYR A 149 -11.98 -4.38 -13.09
CA TYR A 149 -11.03 -3.78 -12.15
C TYR A 149 -9.77 -4.64 -11.98
N PRO A 150 -8.61 -4.04 -11.67
CA PRO A 150 -7.42 -4.80 -11.31
C PRO A 150 -7.61 -5.55 -9.99
N LEU A 151 -7.09 -6.77 -9.90
CA LEU A 151 -7.08 -7.57 -8.68
C LEU A 151 -5.64 -7.65 -8.17
N PHE A 152 -5.44 -7.32 -6.91
CA PHE A 152 -4.15 -7.44 -6.24
C PHE A 152 -4.22 -8.52 -5.18
N ILE A 153 -3.21 -9.38 -5.11
CA ILE A 153 -3.07 -10.29 -3.96
C ILE A 153 -2.21 -9.63 -2.90
N GLU A 154 -2.71 -9.64 -1.67
CA GLU A 154 -1.93 -9.14 -0.55
C GLU A 154 -0.78 -10.11 -0.24
N ALA A 155 0.44 -9.60 -0.29
CA ALA A 155 1.68 -10.33 -0.02
C ALA A 155 2.38 -9.88 1.28
N GLY A 156 1.66 -9.18 2.14
CA GLY A 156 1.98 -8.89 3.53
C GLY A 156 3.14 -7.92 3.74
N SER A 157 3.79 -8.07 4.89
CA SER A 157 4.92 -7.26 5.34
C SER A 157 5.86 -8.10 6.18
N LEU A 158 7.16 -7.88 6.05
CA LEU A 158 8.19 -8.56 6.84
C LEU A 158 8.71 -7.68 7.98
N TYR A 159 8.94 -6.41 7.71
CA TYR A 159 9.47 -5.46 8.68
C TYR A 159 8.38 -4.52 9.24
N GLY A 160 7.54 -3.95 8.39
CA GLY A 160 6.55 -2.95 8.80
C GLY A 160 5.61 -3.46 9.88
N VAL A 161 5.06 -4.67 9.71
CA VAL A 161 4.21 -5.31 10.71
C VAL A 161 4.98 -5.60 12.00
N ALA A 162 6.21 -6.12 11.91
CA ALA A 162 7.05 -6.38 13.08
C ALA A 162 7.39 -5.06 13.82
N ARG A 163 7.70 -3.99 13.08
CA ARG A 163 7.91 -2.65 13.63
C ARG A 163 6.68 -2.15 14.42
N ASN A 164 5.48 -2.36 13.89
CA ASN A 164 4.27 -1.95 14.60
C ASN A 164 4.10 -2.71 15.92
N TRP A 165 4.43 -4.00 15.95
CA TRP A 165 4.29 -4.80 17.18
C TRP A 165 5.33 -4.48 18.24
N PHE A 166 6.61 -4.31 17.86
CA PHE A 166 7.71 -3.98 18.78
C PHE A 166 7.79 -2.49 19.11
N GLY A 167 7.25 -1.62 18.25
CA GLY A 167 7.59 -0.21 18.19
C GLY A 167 8.94 0.03 17.53
N LEU A 168 9.16 1.27 17.08
CA LEU A 168 10.40 1.64 16.37
C LEU A 168 11.66 1.43 17.23
N GLU A 169 11.61 1.81 18.50
CA GLU A 169 12.73 1.61 19.43
C GLU A 169 12.98 0.12 19.67
N GLY A 170 11.92 -0.65 19.98
CA GLY A 170 12.02 -2.08 20.28
C GLY A 170 12.59 -2.87 19.12
N ILE A 171 12.07 -2.69 17.89
CA ILE A 171 12.60 -3.42 16.73
C ILE A 171 14.03 -3.02 16.42
N SER A 172 14.39 -1.73 16.60
CA SER A 172 15.76 -1.26 16.40
C SER A 172 16.75 -1.90 17.37
N GLN A 173 16.33 -2.17 18.61
CA GLN A 173 17.15 -2.89 19.60
C GLN A 173 17.24 -4.38 19.27
N ILE A 174 16.11 -5.05 19.05
CA ILE A 174 16.05 -6.49 18.79
C ILE A 174 16.91 -6.91 17.58
N MET A 175 16.96 -6.10 16.53
CA MET A 175 17.82 -6.38 15.37
C MET A 175 19.31 -6.59 15.71
N TYR A 176 19.78 -6.05 16.85
CA TYR A 176 21.17 -6.12 17.28
C TYR A 176 21.35 -6.95 18.56
N ASP A 177 20.43 -6.83 19.52
CA ASP A 177 20.58 -7.42 20.86
C ASP A 177 20.05 -8.86 20.92
N ASP A 178 19.02 -9.21 20.12
CA ASP A 178 18.50 -10.59 19.96
C ASP A 178 18.21 -10.87 18.47
N ARG A 179 19.28 -10.95 17.71
CA ARG A 179 19.23 -11.19 16.26
C ARG A 179 18.43 -12.45 15.90
N ASP A 180 18.56 -13.50 16.70
CA ASP A 180 17.87 -14.78 16.48
C ASP A 180 16.35 -14.61 16.61
N LEU A 181 15.88 -13.77 17.53
CA LEU A 181 14.46 -13.43 17.64
C LEU A 181 13.98 -12.65 16.41
N PHE A 182 14.73 -11.64 15.98
CA PHE A 182 14.36 -10.86 14.80
C PHE A 182 14.25 -11.74 13.54
N GLU A 183 15.23 -12.60 13.32
CA GLU A 183 15.24 -13.54 12.18
C GLU A 183 14.07 -14.53 12.24
N GLU A 184 13.74 -15.04 13.45
CA GLU A 184 12.59 -15.92 13.63
C GLU A 184 11.27 -15.23 13.35
N VAL A 185 11.09 -13.97 13.79
CA VAL A 185 9.89 -13.18 13.50
C VAL A 185 9.71 -13.01 12.00
N VAL A 186 10.77 -12.58 11.29
CA VAL A 186 10.73 -12.38 9.82
C VAL A 186 10.45 -13.71 9.09
N ALA A 187 11.11 -14.80 9.50
CA ALA A 187 10.88 -16.11 8.91
C ALA A 187 9.44 -16.59 9.11
N THR A 188 8.89 -16.42 10.32
CA THR A 188 7.51 -16.81 10.64
C THR A 188 6.49 -16.01 9.81
N LEU A 189 6.70 -14.71 9.65
CA LEU A 189 5.86 -13.88 8.77
C LEU A 189 5.93 -14.36 7.32
N ALA A 190 7.13 -14.65 6.83
CA ALA A 190 7.30 -15.15 5.46
C ALA A 190 6.62 -16.51 5.26
N ASP A 191 6.65 -17.41 6.24
CA ASP A 191 5.97 -18.71 6.18
C ASP A 191 4.45 -18.55 6.09
N VAL A 192 3.87 -17.63 6.87
CA VAL A 192 2.45 -17.29 6.79
C VAL A 192 2.10 -16.72 5.42
N ILE A 193 2.88 -15.76 4.92
CA ILE A 193 2.66 -15.13 3.62
C ILE A 193 2.69 -16.18 2.52
N VAL A 194 3.72 -17.01 2.45
CA VAL A 194 3.85 -18.05 1.42
C VAL A 194 2.67 -19.03 1.48
N SER A 195 2.25 -19.47 2.67
CA SER A 195 1.11 -20.37 2.82
C SER A 195 -0.20 -19.76 2.31
N VAL A 196 -0.46 -18.49 2.64
CA VAL A 196 -1.66 -17.76 2.18
C VAL A 196 -1.65 -17.57 0.67
N LEU A 197 -0.50 -17.20 0.09
CA LEU A 197 -0.32 -17.07 -1.35
C LEU A 197 -0.56 -18.38 -2.08
N GLU A 198 0.07 -19.47 -1.61
CA GLU A 198 -0.12 -20.82 -2.19
C GLU A 198 -1.60 -21.23 -2.16
N HIS A 199 -2.28 -21.03 -1.02
CA HIS A 199 -3.70 -21.36 -0.89
C HIS A 199 -4.56 -20.61 -1.90
N THR A 200 -4.42 -19.29 -1.97
CA THR A 200 -5.24 -18.43 -2.85
C THR A 200 -4.95 -18.68 -4.33
N LEU A 201 -3.67 -18.76 -4.70
CA LEU A 201 -3.25 -18.88 -6.10
C LEU A 201 -3.48 -20.31 -6.65
N SER A 202 -3.35 -21.35 -5.80
CA SER A 202 -3.67 -22.74 -6.19
C SER A 202 -5.16 -22.95 -6.44
N ALA A 203 -6.04 -22.13 -5.85
CA ALA A 203 -7.47 -22.11 -6.14
C ALA A 203 -7.80 -21.50 -7.53
N GLY A 204 -6.81 -21.06 -8.29
CA GLY A 204 -6.97 -20.56 -9.65
C GLY A 204 -7.01 -19.04 -9.79
N VAL A 205 -6.95 -18.29 -8.69
CA VAL A 205 -6.92 -16.82 -8.75
C VAL A 205 -5.68 -16.34 -9.51
N ARG A 206 -5.87 -15.38 -10.41
CA ARG A 206 -4.80 -14.76 -11.21
C ARG A 206 -4.91 -13.24 -11.07
N PRO A 207 -4.29 -12.66 -10.01
CA PRO A 207 -4.26 -11.22 -9.82
C PRO A 207 -3.30 -10.55 -10.81
N GLU A 208 -3.56 -9.29 -11.13
CA GLU A 208 -2.71 -8.47 -11.99
C GLU A 208 -1.41 -8.03 -11.28
N ALA A 209 -1.44 -7.98 -9.94
CA ALA A 209 -0.27 -7.64 -9.13
C ALA A 209 -0.35 -8.26 -7.73
N ALA A 210 0.78 -8.24 -7.03
CA ALA A 210 0.85 -8.46 -5.60
C ALA A 210 1.21 -7.15 -4.89
N SER A 211 0.64 -6.90 -3.71
CA SER A 211 0.93 -5.73 -2.88
C SER A 211 1.61 -6.13 -1.57
N MET A 212 2.67 -5.42 -1.25
CA MET A 212 3.37 -5.50 0.03
C MET A 212 3.39 -4.12 0.69
N TRP A 213 3.48 -4.08 2.02
CA TRP A 213 3.61 -2.83 2.79
C TRP A 213 4.76 -2.92 3.79
N GLU A 214 5.64 -1.92 3.84
CA GLU A 214 6.81 -1.99 4.74
C GLU A 214 7.07 -0.72 5.54
N ASP A 215 6.87 0.49 4.99
CA ASP A 215 7.16 1.76 5.66
C ASP A 215 8.46 1.74 6.49
N MET A 216 9.52 1.27 5.89
CA MET A 216 10.81 1.07 6.55
C MET A 216 11.85 2.12 6.19
N CYS A 217 11.40 3.22 5.59
CA CYS A 217 12.22 4.38 5.27
C CYS A 217 11.61 5.66 5.85
N TYR A 218 12.44 6.69 5.99
CA TYR A 218 12.05 8.03 6.40
C TYR A 218 12.88 9.07 5.62
N SER A 219 12.77 10.35 5.95
CA SER A 219 13.46 11.41 5.22
C SER A 219 14.99 11.27 5.13
N GLY A 220 15.62 10.58 6.07
CA GLY A 220 17.05 10.32 6.11
C GLY A 220 17.49 9.02 5.42
N GLY A 221 16.56 8.15 5.08
CA GLY A 221 16.82 6.82 4.50
C GLY A 221 16.21 5.69 5.32
N PRO A 222 16.69 4.44 5.20
CA PRO A 222 16.08 3.29 5.84
C PRO A 222 16.24 3.26 7.36
N LEU A 223 15.25 2.68 8.02
CA LEU A 223 15.23 2.44 9.48
C LEU A 223 16.10 1.25 9.89
N MET A 224 16.62 0.50 8.92
CA MET A 224 17.56 -0.59 9.18
C MET A 224 18.76 -0.50 8.25
N SER A 225 19.87 -1.11 8.67
CA SER A 225 21.07 -1.21 7.83
C SER A 225 20.77 -2.01 6.55
N PRO A 226 21.16 -1.50 5.34
CA PRO A 226 21.07 -2.28 4.11
C PRO A 226 21.76 -3.65 4.18
N LYS A 227 22.78 -3.79 5.04
CA LYS A 227 23.44 -5.07 5.29
C LYS A 227 22.50 -6.06 5.98
N ILE A 228 21.84 -5.64 7.07
CA ILE A 228 20.86 -6.49 7.79
C ILE A 228 19.68 -6.82 6.86
N PHE A 229 19.19 -5.85 6.11
CA PHE A 229 18.15 -6.04 5.11
C PHE A 229 18.54 -7.16 4.12
N LYS A 230 19.74 -7.08 3.54
CA LYS A 230 20.24 -8.07 2.58
C LYS A 230 20.38 -9.46 3.19
N GLU A 231 20.89 -9.54 4.42
CA GLU A 231 21.15 -10.82 5.10
C GLU A 231 19.85 -11.49 5.56
N VAL A 232 18.88 -10.74 6.09
CA VAL A 232 17.70 -11.29 6.75
C VAL A 232 16.46 -11.24 5.86
N LEU A 233 16.15 -10.10 5.25
CA LEU A 233 14.88 -9.93 4.54
C LEU A 233 14.92 -10.44 3.10
N VAL A 234 16.00 -10.16 2.36
CA VAL A 234 16.10 -10.53 0.94
C VAL A 234 15.82 -12.01 0.68
N PRO A 235 16.33 -12.99 1.44
CA PRO A 235 16.00 -14.40 1.21
C PRO A 235 14.50 -14.70 1.35
N HIS A 236 13.81 -14.01 2.26
CA HIS A 236 12.38 -14.18 2.47
C HIS A 236 11.55 -13.48 1.40
N TYR A 237 11.95 -12.29 0.96
CA TYR A 237 11.35 -11.66 -0.22
C TYR A 237 11.46 -12.58 -1.44
N GLN A 238 12.63 -13.19 -1.69
CA GLN A 238 12.82 -14.11 -2.82
C GLN A 238 11.92 -15.34 -2.73
N ARG A 239 11.62 -15.85 -1.53
CA ARG A 239 10.64 -16.93 -1.34
C ARG A 239 9.22 -16.46 -1.73
N ILE A 240 8.83 -15.28 -1.30
CA ILE A 240 7.50 -14.68 -1.57
C ILE A 240 7.37 -14.41 -3.08
N THR A 241 8.31 -13.68 -3.65
CA THR A 241 8.29 -13.30 -5.08
C THR A 241 8.42 -14.53 -6.00
N GLY A 242 9.22 -15.51 -5.60
CA GLY A 242 9.32 -16.80 -6.30
C GLY A 242 8.01 -17.58 -6.27
N THR A 243 7.25 -17.51 -5.17
CA THR A 243 5.90 -18.08 -5.11
C THR A 243 4.95 -17.36 -6.07
N LEU A 244 4.89 -16.04 -6.04
CA LEU A 244 4.08 -15.22 -6.94
C LEU A 244 4.38 -15.51 -8.41
N ASN A 245 5.66 -15.51 -8.78
CA ASN A 245 6.12 -15.77 -10.15
C ASN A 245 5.73 -17.16 -10.67
N ARG A 246 5.72 -18.20 -9.82
CA ARG A 246 5.26 -19.56 -10.23
C ARG A 246 3.80 -19.57 -10.67
N TYR A 247 2.98 -18.63 -10.18
CA TYR A 247 1.58 -18.48 -10.58
C TYR A 247 1.35 -17.37 -11.61
N GLY A 248 2.43 -16.78 -12.16
CA GLY A 248 2.36 -15.78 -13.21
C GLY A 248 2.06 -14.36 -12.71
N VAL A 249 2.24 -14.09 -11.42
CA VAL A 249 2.12 -12.74 -10.84
C VAL A 249 3.52 -12.11 -10.84
N ASP A 250 3.77 -11.25 -11.81
CA ASP A 250 5.09 -10.66 -12.09
C ASP A 250 5.20 -9.16 -11.73
N ILE A 251 4.09 -8.50 -11.44
CA ILE A 251 4.06 -7.14 -10.90
C ILE A 251 3.98 -7.22 -9.38
N ILE A 252 5.07 -6.86 -8.70
CA ILE A 252 5.18 -6.95 -7.25
C ILE A 252 5.43 -5.56 -6.69
N PHE A 253 4.36 -5.02 -6.16
CA PHE A 253 4.20 -3.66 -5.66
C PHE A 253 4.62 -3.58 -4.20
N LEU A 254 5.37 -2.54 -3.84
CA LEU A 254 5.76 -2.25 -2.47
C LEU A 254 5.31 -0.85 -2.07
N ASP A 255 4.52 -0.76 -1.04
CA ASP A 255 4.15 0.47 -0.36
C ASP A 255 5.21 0.76 0.73
N CYS A 256 5.99 1.81 0.53
CA CYS A 256 7.01 2.26 1.47
C CYS A 256 7.29 3.75 1.29
N ASP A 257 6.85 4.54 2.24
CA ASP A 257 7.14 5.96 2.32
C ASP A 257 8.63 6.24 2.53
N GLY A 258 9.04 7.50 2.31
CA GLY A 258 10.35 7.99 2.63
C GLY A 258 11.40 7.83 1.53
N LYS A 259 12.65 8.01 1.93
CA LYS A 259 13.81 7.94 1.02
C LYS A 259 14.26 6.51 0.81
N ILE A 260 13.77 5.87 -0.24
CA ILE A 260 13.98 4.44 -0.53
C ILE A 260 15.29 4.11 -1.27
N ASP A 261 16.09 5.09 -1.70
CA ASP A 261 17.25 4.92 -2.60
C ASP A 261 18.21 3.79 -2.19
N ALA A 262 18.44 3.62 -0.89
CA ALA A 262 19.40 2.64 -0.39
C ALA A 262 18.87 1.19 -0.42
N LEU A 263 17.56 1.00 -0.39
CA LEU A 263 16.92 -0.32 -0.39
C LEU A 263 16.36 -0.71 -1.75
N ALA A 264 16.03 0.25 -2.60
CA ALA A 264 15.44 0.01 -3.91
C ALA A 264 16.19 -1.04 -4.76
N PRO A 265 17.54 -1.02 -4.88
CA PRO A 265 18.25 -2.07 -5.62
C PRO A 265 18.15 -3.45 -4.94
N LEU A 266 18.06 -3.50 -3.61
CA LEU A 266 17.94 -4.76 -2.88
C LEU A 266 16.53 -5.37 -3.02
N TRP A 267 15.50 -4.55 -3.09
CA TRP A 267 14.14 -5.00 -3.43
C TRP A 267 14.08 -5.54 -4.85
N LEU A 268 14.68 -4.84 -5.84
CA LEU A 268 14.78 -5.35 -7.21
C LEU A 268 15.48 -6.71 -7.26
N ASP A 269 16.64 -6.85 -6.61
CA ASP A 269 17.38 -8.12 -6.51
C ASP A 269 16.53 -9.24 -5.86
N ALA A 270 15.59 -8.86 -5.02
CA ALA A 270 14.65 -9.77 -4.36
C ALA A 270 13.35 -10.02 -5.15
N GLY A 271 13.20 -9.41 -6.33
CA GLY A 271 12.04 -9.58 -7.21
C GLY A 271 10.87 -8.63 -6.94
N VAL A 272 10.99 -7.69 -5.99
CA VAL A 272 10.03 -6.61 -5.78
C VAL A 272 10.35 -5.50 -6.78
N ASN A 273 9.46 -5.20 -7.71
CA ASN A 273 9.79 -4.43 -8.92
C ASN A 273 8.91 -3.20 -9.17
N THR A 274 8.01 -2.87 -8.25
CA THR A 274 7.11 -1.71 -8.39
C THR A 274 7.12 -0.93 -7.08
N MET A 275 7.63 0.31 -7.12
CA MET A 275 7.76 1.16 -5.94
C MET A 275 6.59 2.14 -5.83
N PHE A 276 6.03 2.24 -4.63
CA PHE A 276 4.89 3.09 -4.28
C PHE A 276 5.01 3.57 -2.81
N PRO A 277 4.58 4.80 -2.51
CA PRO A 277 4.53 5.89 -3.45
C PRO A 277 5.96 6.35 -3.76
N ILE A 278 6.19 6.95 -4.92
CA ILE A 278 7.43 7.70 -5.08
C ILE A 278 7.22 9.05 -4.39
N GLU A 279 7.49 9.09 -3.11
CA GLU A 279 7.31 10.28 -2.29
C GLU A 279 8.40 11.30 -2.58
N VAL A 280 8.02 12.46 -3.14
CA VAL A 280 8.98 13.53 -3.50
C VAL A 280 9.67 14.08 -2.25
N GLY A 281 8.89 14.44 -1.24
CA GLY A 281 9.36 14.83 0.07
C GLY A 281 10.43 15.93 0.08
N LYS A 282 11.10 16.07 1.21
CA LYS A 282 12.24 17.01 1.36
C LYS A 282 13.51 16.51 0.66
N TRP A 283 13.62 15.23 0.41
CA TRP A 283 14.76 14.58 -0.27
C TRP A 283 14.66 14.63 -1.78
N LYS A 284 13.57 15.20 -2.33
CA LYS A 284 13.39 15.45 -3.75
C LYS A 284 13.52 14.21 -4.61
N ALA A 285 12.84 13.11 -4.20
CA ALA A 285 12.75 11.95 -5.07
C ALA A 285 12.09 12.33 -6.41
N ASP A 286 12.59 11.76 -7.48
CA ASP A 286 12.12 12.08 -8.82
C ASP A 286 11.88 10.79 -9.63
N PRO A 287 10.66 10.50 -10.07
CA PRO A 287 10.35 9.34 -10.91
C PRO A 287 11.22 9.25 -12.17
N LEU A 288 11.54 10.39 -12.79
CA LEU A 288 12.44 10.44 -13.96
C LEU A 288 13.85 9.95 -13.64
N GLU A 289 14.37 10.31 -12.47
CA GLU A 289 15.69 9.84 -12.01
C GLU A 289 15.68 8.35 -11.67
N PHE A 290 14.61 7.85 -11.04
CA PHE A 290 14.44 6.41 -10.80
C PHE A 290 14.40 5.65 -12.13
N ARG A 291 13.64 6.11 -13.11
CA ARG A 291 13.61 5.52 -14.45
C ARG A 291 14.98 5.54 -15.12
N ARG A 292 15.70 6.65 -15.05
CA ARG A 292 17.04 6.78 -15.61
C ARG A 292 18.02 5.78 -14.97
N ARG A 293 17.89 5.54 -13.67
CA ARG A 293 18.79 4.68 -12.88
C ARG A 293 18.50 3.19 -13.06
N TYR A 294 17.23 2.82 -13.05
CA TYR A 294 16.80 1.41 -12.99
C TYR A 294 16.14 0.93 -14.29
N GLY A 295 15.93 1.80 -15.27
CA GLY A 295 15.31 1.41 -16.54
C GLY A 295 13.91 0.85 -16.35
N LYS A 296 13.55 -0.13 -17.18
CA LYS A 296 12.25 -0.82 -17.16
C LYS A 296 12.14 -1.93 -16.12
N GLU A 297 13.23 -2.25 -15.43
CA GLU A 297 13.20 -3.24 -14.34
C GLU A 297 12.40 -2.72 -13.14
N MET A 298 12.39 -1.40 -12.93
CA MET A 298 11.61 -0.76 -11.88
C MET A 298 10.39 -0.05 -12.46
N ARG A 299 9.23 -0.43 -12.00
CA ARG A 299 7.97 0.27 -12.23
C ARG A 299 7.70 1.24 -11.10
N LEU A 300 6.95 2.30 -11.38
CA LEU A 300 6.79 3.41 -10.45
C LEU A 300 5.31 3.79 -10.35
N ILE A 301 4.85 4.13 -9.15
CA ILE A 301 3.52 4.68 -8.91
C ILE A 301 3.67 5.86 -7.95
N GLY A 302 3.01 7.00 -8.23
CA GLY A 302 3.14 8.21 -7.42
C GLY A 302 4.05 9.26 -8.07
N GLY A 303 4.66 10.10 -7.25
CA GLY A 303 5.69 11.05 -7.67
C GLY A 303 5.20 12.36 -8.26
N VAL A 304 3.89 12.66 -8.22
CA VAL A 304 3.37 14.03 -8.39
C VAL A 304 3.53 14.74 -7.04
N ASP A 305 4.32 15.79 -6.99
CA ASP A 305 4.56 16.54 -5.75
C ASP A 305 3.25 17.16 -5.24
N LYS A 306 2.67 16.59 -4.17
CA LYS A 306 1.43 17.10 -3.56
C LYS A 306 1.50 18.58 -3.15
N HIS A 307 2.71 19.11 -2.88
CA HIS A 307 2.87 20.52 -2.54
C HIS A 307 2.69 21.45 -3.75
N VAL A 308 2.87 20.94 -4.95
CA VAL A 308 2.58 21.71 -6.17
C VAL A 308 1.09 21.96 -6.32
N LEU A 309 0.23 21.04 -5.83
CA LEU A 309 -1.22 21.19 -5.86
C LEU A 309 -1.74 22.38 -5.02
N MET A 310 -0.92 22.87 -4.08
CA MET A 310 -1.24 24.10 -3.30
C MET A 310 -0.82 25.39 -4.01
N LYS A 311 -0.18 25.31 -5.18
CA LYS A 311 0.36 26.46 -5.89
C LYS A 311 -0.54 26.96 -7.00
N THR A 312 0.05 27.66 -7.95
CA THR A 312 -0.68 28.23 -9.09
C THR A 312 -1.02 27.17 -10.15
N PRO A 313 -2.09 27.36 -10.94
CA PRO A 313 -2.41 26.49 -12.07
C PRO A 313 -1.24 26.28 -13.04
N THR A 314 -0.43 27.30 -13.28
CA THR A 314 0.77 27.20 -14.13
C THR A 314 1.79 26.22 -13.58
N GLU A 315 2.03 26.22 -12.27
CA GLU A 315 2.96 25.28 -11.63
C GLU A 315 2.41 23.85 -11.62
N ILE A 316 1.09 23.70 -11.42
CA ILE A 316 0.42 22.40 -11.50
C ILE A 316 0.53 21.84 -12.92
N ALA A 317 0.23 22.62 -13.94
CA ALA A 317 0.36 22.20 -15.34
C ALA A 317 1.79 21.82 -15.69
N ALA A 318 2.78 22.57 -15.21
CA ALA A 318 4.20 22.27 -15.44
C ALA A 318 4.62 20.91 -14.79
N GLU A 319 4.09 20.58 -13.63
CA GLU A 319 4.36 19.30 -12.97
C GLU A 319 3.74 18.13 -13.75
N VAL A 320 2.52 18.27 -14.23
CA VAL A 320 1.84 17.27 -15.07
C VAL A 320 2.61 17.02 -16.36
N GLU A 321 3.00 18.11 -17.06
CA GLU A 321 3.80 18.03 -18.31
C GLU A 321 5.19 17.41 -18.07
N ARG A 322 5.83 17.68 -16.92
CA ARG A 322 7.14 17.14 -16.57
C ARG A 322 7.15 15.61 -16.55
N LEU A 323 6.04 14.99 -16.13
CA LEU A 323 5.91 13.55 -15.98
C LEU A 323 5.41 12.85 -17.26
N ALA A 324 4.94 13.58 -18.26
CA ALA A 324 4.40 13.03 -19.50
C ALA A 324 5.33 12.02 -20.20
N PRO A 325 6.65 12.23 -20.30
CA PRO A 325 7.54 11.25 -20.95
C PRO A 325 7.53 9.87 -20.30
N LEU A 326 7.41 9.79 -18.95
CA LEU A 326 7.30 8.53 -18.24
C LEU A 326 5.96 7.86 -18.48
N VAL A 327 4.89 8.66 -18.52
CA VAL A 327 3.53 8.18 -18.81
C VAL A 327 3.49 7.59 -20.22
N GLU A 328 4.10 8.24 -21.21
CA GLU A 328 4.17 7.75 -22.59
C GLU A 328 4.98 6.45 -22.69
N GLU A 329 6.11 6.37 -21.99
CA GLU A 329 6.95 5.16 -21.97
C GLU A 329 6.21 3.95 -21.37
N GLY A 330 5.45 4.14 -20.28
CA GLY A 330 4.80 3.07 -19.50
C GLY A 330 5.60 2.62 -18.29
N GLY A 331 5.05 1.60 -17.58
CA GLY A 331 5.59 1.15 -16.31
C GLY A 331 5.54 2.25 -15.25
N TYR A 332 4.62 3.22 -15.41
CA TYR A 332 4.43 4.33 -14.51
C TYR A 332 2.96 4.76 -14.43
N ILE A 333 2.47 4.88 -13.22
CA ILE A 333 1.14 5.43 -12.92
C ILE A 333 1.34 6.71 -12.09
N PRO A 334 1.13 7.89 -12.68
CA PRO A 334 1.24 9.16 -11.96
C PRO A 334 0.04 9.35 -11.04
N LEU A 335 0.32 9.72 -9.80
CA LEU A 335 -0.66 10.20 -8.82
C LEU A 335 0.07 11.02 -7.75
N PRO A 336 -0.62 11.79 -6.90
CA PRO A 336 0.00 12.50 -5.80
C PRO A 336 0.89 11.59 -4.96
N ASP A 337 2.04 12.08 -4.59
CA ASP A 337 3.11 11.33 -3.91
C ASP A 337 2.75 10.89 -2.48
N HIS A 338 1.58 11.24 -2.01
CA HIS A 338 0.94 10.78 -0.77
C HIS A 338 -0.54 11.21 -0.79
N ARG A 339 -1.32 10.85 0.25
CA ARG A 339 -2.70 11.32 0.42
C ARG A 339 -2.78 12.83 0.26
N VAL A 340 -3.80 13.30 -0.46
CA VAL A 340 -4.01 14.73 -0.70
C VAL A 340 -4.35 15.44 0.62
N PRO A 341 -3.55 16.44 1.02
CA PRO A 341 -3.76 17.12 2.31
C PRO A 341 -4.85 18.19 2.22
N PRO A 342 -5.42 18.58 3.40
CA PRO A 342 -6.50 19.58 3.48
C PRO A 342 -6.10 20.97 2.98
N ASP A 343 -4.80 21.27 2.91
CA ASP A 343 -4.27 22.54 2.40
C ASP A 343 -4.37 22.68 0.87
N VAL A 344 -4.66 21.60 0.15
CA VAL A 344 -4.91 21.63 -1.30
C VAL A 344 -6.31 22.16 -1.56
N PRO A 345 -6.48 23.31 -2.25
CA PRO A 345 -7.81 23.82 -2.62
C PRO A 345 -8.52 22.85 -3.59
N LEU A 346 -9.83 22.65 -3.41
CA LEU A 346 -10.64 21.83 -4.32
C LEU A 346 -10.49 22.28 -5.79
N ALA A 347 -10.49 23.59 -6.05
CA ALA A 347 -10.32 24.12 -7.40
C ALA A 347 -8.98 23.72 -8.04
N ASN A 348 -7.90 23.70 -7.26
CA ASN A 348 -6.59 23.29 -7.73
C ASN A 348 -6.55 21.78 -8.02
N TYR A 349 -7.18 20.97 -7.16
CA TYR A 349 -7.25 19.54 -7.37
C TYR A 349 -8.08 19.17 -8.62
N ILE A 350 -9.20 19.85 -8.84
CA ILE A 350 -9.98 19.72 -10.08
C ILE A 350 -9.11 20.09 -11.28
N PHE A 351 -8.43 21.24 -11.23
CA PHE A 351 -7.54 21.68 -12.31
C PHE A 351 -6.43 20.66 -12.59
N TYR A 352 -5.82 20.10 -11.54
CA TYR A 352 -4.82 19.03 -11.68
C TYR A 352 -5.38 17.83 -12.44
N LEU A 353 -6.57 17.36 -12.09
CA LEU A 353 -7.20 16.23 -12.78
C LEU A 353 -7.57 16.54 -14.23
N GLU A 354 -8.01 17.76 -14.53
CA GLU A 354 -8.28 18.22 -15.89
C GLU A 354 -7.01 18.22 -16.75
N GLU A 355 -5.91 18.74 -16.21
CA GLU A 355 -4.60 18.71 -16.87
C GLU A 355 -4.05 17.29 -17.02
N ALA A 356 -4.17 16.44 -16.00
CA ALA A 356 -3.80 15.04 -16.06
C ALA A 356 -4.55 14.30 -17.18
N LYS A 357 -5.87 14.54 -17.28
CA LYS A 357 -6.70 14.00 -18.37
C LYS A 357 -6.28 14.49 -19.73
N ARG A 358 -5.95 15.77 -19.86
CA ARG A 358 -5.50 16.38 -21.11
C ARG A 358 -4.14 15.84 -21.58
N VAL A 359 -3.16 15.75 -20.65
CA VAL A 359 -1.76 15.43 -20.98
C VAL A 359 -1.52 13.93 -21.03
N TRP A 360 -2.09 13.16 -20.10
CA TRP A 360 -1.84 11.73 -19.97
C TRP A 360 -2.86 10.86 -20.70
N GLY A 361 -3.81 11.46 -21.42
CA GLY A 361 -4.73 10.79 -22.31
C GLY A 361 -6.16 11.30 -22.28
N GLU A 362 -6.80 11.32 -23.43
CA GLU A 362 -8.19 11.73 -23.60
C GLU A 362 -9.16 10.62 -23.15
N GLY A 363 -10.30 11.00 -22.58
CA GLY A 363 -11.49 10.17 -22.62
C GLY A 363 -12.01 9.53 -21.35
N LEU A 364 -11.80 10.10 -20.18
CA LEU A 364 -12.47 9.63 -18.96
C LEU A 364 -14.00 9.79 -18.95
N GLY A 365 -14.59 10.39 -19.98
CA GLY A 365 -16.01 10.68 -20.05
C GLY A 365 -16.98 9.49 -20.17
N ASN A 366 -16.49 8.26 -20.27
CA ASN A 366 -17.32 7.09 -20.54
C ASN A 366 -17.24 5.95 -19.53
N ILE A 367 -16.59 6.14 -18.38
CA ILE A 367 -16.64 5.13 -17.31
C ILE A 367 -18.03 5.24 -16.67
N LYS A 368 -18.92 4.30 -17.04
CA LYS A 368 -20.18 4.16 -16.32
C LYS A 368 -19.86 3.74 -14.89
N PRO A 369 -20.46 4.40 -13.87
CA PRO A 369 -20.34 3.96 -12.49
C PRO A 369 -20.76 2.49 -12.43
N THR A 370 -19.87 1.59 -12.10
CA THR A 370 -20.26 0.25 -11.71
C THR A 370 -20.92 0.43 -10.35
N GLY A 371 -22.24 0.23 -10.27
CA GLY A 371 -23.04 0.41 -9.06
C GLY A 371 -22.74 -0.63 -7.98
N ARG A 372 -21.48 -0.78 -7.63
CA ARG A 372 -21.03 -1.65 -6.53
C ARG A 372 -20.78 -0.79 -5.29
N PRO A 373 -21.29 -1.25 -4.13
CA PRO A 373 -20.91 -0.59 -2.90
C PRO A 373 -19.37 -0.65 -2.79
N HIS A 374 -18.74 0.49 -2.61
CA HIS A 374 -17.38 0.54 -2.10
C HIS A 374 -17.35 -0.30 -0.80
N HIS A 375 -16.72 -1.44 -0.84
CA HIS A 375 -16.16 -2.04 0.36
C HIS A 375 -14.85 -1.28 0.63
N GLY A 376 -15.01 0.03 0.83
CA GLY A 376 -13.95 0.94 1.23
C GLY A 376 -13.72 0.85 2.72
N GLU A 377 -13.49 -0.35 3.21
CA GLU A 377 -12.54 -0.54 4.26
C GLU A 377 -11.31 -1.14 3.57
N HIS A 378 -10.53 -0.27 2.93
CA HIS A 378 -9.11 -0.50 3.03
C HIS A 378 -8.87 -0.59 4.53
N GLY A 379 -8.80 -1.82 5.02
CA GLY A 379 -8.26 -2.05 6.34
C GLY A 379 -6.99 -1.26 6.33
N ALA A 380 -7.06 -0.07 6.90
CA ALA A 380 -5.88 0.68 7.17
C ALA A 380 -5.03 -0.31 7.95
N ALA A 381 -4.12 -0.96 7.26
CA ALA A 381 -2.89 -1.35 7.91
C ALA A 381 -2.40 -0.02 8.45
N ASN A 382 -2.85 0.30 9.67
CA ASN A 382 -2.56 1.55 10.37
C ASN A 382 -1.06 1.59 10.59
N GLY A 383 -0.35 1.85 9.53
CA GLY A 383 1.05 2.16 9.52
C GLY A 383 1.19 3.64 9.73
N GLY A 384 0.85 4.11 10.93
CA GLY A 384 1.23 5.44 11.32
C GLY A 384 2.62 5.44 11.93
N VAL A 385 3.50 6.24 11.46
CA VAL A 385 4.51 6.96 12.22
C VAL A 385 4.18 8.41 12.09
#